data_5676207d1cf836a148e65cf16f62bb58
#
_entry.id   5676207d1cf836a148e65cf16f62bb58
#
_cell.length_a   1.000
_cell.length_b   1.000
_cell.length_c   1.000
_cell.angle_alpha   90.00
_cell.angle_beta   90.00
_cell.angle_gamma   90.00
#
_symmetry.space_group_name_H-M   'P 1'
#
loop_
_entity.id
_entity.type
_entity.pdbx_description
1 polymer ?
#
loop_
_entity_poly.entity_id
_entity_poly.type
_entity_poly.pdbx_seq_one_letter_code
_entity_poly.pdbx_strand_id
1 'polypeptide(L)' 'IAPGNVVTNIHEGVRGKRVEDNAYMSNHLTKRYTLVEEVAALTLFLASDSANNIVGQVIAVDGGWTLL' A
#
# COMPACT_ATOMS: atom_id res chain seq x y z
N ILE A 1 -5.20 2.20 -9.12
CA ILE A 1 -4.41 1.82 -7.93
C ILE A 1 -4.87 0.45 -7.45
N ALA A 2 -3.92 -0.40 -7.15
CA ALA A 2 -4.18 -1.73 -6.60
C ALA A 2 -3.58 -1.81 -5.17
N PRO A 3 -4.35 -1.45 -4.14
CA PRO A 3 -3.86 -1.52 -2.78
C PRO A 3 -3.80 -2.97 -2.29
N GLY A 4 -2.86 -3.23 -1.37
CA GLY A 4 -2.80 -4.50 -0.67
C GLY A 4 -3.58 -4.45 0.63
N ASN A 5 -2.99 -5.00 1.70
CA ASN A 5 -3.62 -4.99 3.02
C ASN A 5 -3.46 -3.61 3.67
N VAL A 6 -4.54 -2.85 3.71
CA VAL A 6 -4.54 -1.49 4.23
C VAL A 6 -5.00 -1.49 5.68
N VAL A 7 -4.26 -0.78 6.53
CA VAL A 7 -4.62 -0.61 7.93
C VAL A 7 -5.87 0.26 8.04
N THR A 8 -6.86 -0.26 8.75
CA THR A 8 -8.08 0.46 9.09
C THR A 8 -8.18 0.54 10.62
N ASN A 9 -9.30 1.05 11.13
CA ASN A 9 -9.51 1.18 12.58
C ASN A 9 -9.40 -0.14 13.33
N ILE A 10 -9.68 -1.26 12.68
CA ILE A 10 -9.57 -2.58 13.31
C ILE A 10 -8.12 -3.06 13.46
N HIS A 11 -7.17 -2.36 12.85
CA HIS A 11 -5.75 -2.70 12.92
C HIS A 11 -4.95 -1.69 13.75
N GLU A 12 -5.58 -1.06 14.71
CA GLU A 12 -5.02 0.08 15.43
C GLU A 12 -3.64 -0.21 16.05
N GLY A 13 -3.45 -1.38 16.61
CA GLY A 13 -2.19 -1.73 17.28
C GLY A 13 -1.02 -2.01 16.35
N VAL A 14 -1.25 -2.14 15.03
CA VAL A 14 -0.19 -2.52 14.06
C VAL A 14 0.11 -1.43 13.05
N ARG A 15 -0.52 -0.26 13.19
CA ARG A 15 -0.34 0.84 12.25
C ARG A 15 1.14 1.26 12.15
N GLY A 16 1.69 1.17 10.94
CA GLY A 16 3.08 1.54 10.69
C GLY A 16 4.12 0.59 11.26
N LYS A 17 3.71 -0.44 11.98
CA LYS A 17 4.63 -1.41 12.58
C LYS A 17 4.92 -2.56 11.65
N ARG A 18 6.14 -3.07 11.73
CA ARG A 18 6.51 -4.29 11.03
C ARG A 18 5.86 -5.49 11.72
N VAL A 19 5.24 -6.37 10.93
CA VAL A 19 4.56 -7.57 11.42
C VAL A 19 5.18 -8.78 10.74
N GLU A 20 5.98 -9.55 11.46
CA GLU A 20 6.77 -10.64 10.89
C GLU A 20 6.14 -12.02 11.08
N ASP A 21 5.40 -12.22 12.17
CA ASP A 21 4.89 -13.54 12.55
C ASP A 21 3.51 -13.86 11.97
N ASN A 22 3.07 -13.10 10.99
CA ASN A 22 1.78 -13.29 10.35
C ASN A 22 1.99 -13.90 8.97
N ALA A 23 1.23 -14.96 8.65
CA ALA A 23 1.33 -15.62 7.35
C ALA A 23 1.07 -14.65 6.18
N TYR A 24 0.19 -13.67 6.38
CA TYR A 24 -0.04 -12.64 5.38
C TYR A 24 1.19 -11.79 5.11
N MET A 25 1.93 -11.47 6.17
CA MET A 25 3.08 -10.57 6.07
C MET A 25 4.31 -11.27 5.49
N SER A 26 4.36 -12.59 5.48
CA SER A 26 5.49 -13.32 4.91
C SER A 26 5.72 -13.00 3.44
N ASN A 27 4.66 -12.64 2.72
CA ASN A 27 4.70 -12.29 1.31
C ASN A 27 4.86 -10.78 1.04
N HIS A 28 5.06 -9.99 2.08
CA HIS A 28 5.30 -8.55 1.94
C HIS A 28 6.77 -8.23 2.15
N LEU A 29 7.37 -7.47 1.24
CA LEU A 29 8.75 -7.03 1.39
C LEU A 29 8.91 -6.06 2.54
N THR A 30 7.92 -5.19 2.74
CA THR A 30 7.94 -4.19 3.82
C THR A 30 7.58 -4.77 5.18
N LYS A 31 6.96 -5.95 5.20
CA LYS A 31 6.52 -6.62 6.44
C LYS A 31 5.60 -5.77 7.31
N ARG A 32 4.78 -4.94 6.68
CA ARG A 32 3.78 -4.12 7.37
C ARG A 32 2.57 -3.89 6.48
N TYR A 33 1.46 -3.50 7.10
CA TYR A 33 0.27 -3.11 6.35
C TYR A 33 0.49 -1.77 5.66
N THR A 34 -0.19 -1.57 4.54
CA THR A 34 -0.22 -0.29 3.86
C THR A 34 -1.06 0.70 4.67
N LEU A 35 -0.58 1.92 4.78
CA LEU A 35 -1.32 2.98 5.46
C LEU A 35 -2.30 3.64 4.50
N VAL A 36 -3.47 4.07 5.02
CA VAL A 36 -4.45 4.81 4.21
C VAL A 36 -3.82 6.05 3.60
N GLU A 37 -2.92 6.72 4.34
CA GLU A 37 -2.24 7.92 3.85
C GLU A 37 -1.35 7.64 2.66
N GLU A 38 -0.79 6.44 2.58
CA GLU A 38 0.05 6.05 1.44
C GLU A 38 -0.78 5.90 0.17
N VAL A 39 -1.94 5.29 0.29
CA VAL A 39 -2.88 5.17 -0.84
C VAL A 39 -3.41 6.54 -1.23
N ALA A 40 -3.78 7.35 -0.25
CA ALA A 40 -4.31 8.69 -0.49
C ALA A 40 -3.27 9.59 -1.15
N ALA A 41 -2.01 9.52 -0.73
CA ALA A 41 -0.93 10.32 -1.32
C ALA A 41 -0.72 9.99 -2.79
N LEU A 42 -0.73 8.71 -3.15
CA LEU A 42 -0.62 8.29 -4.55
C LEU A 42 -1.83 8.76 -5.35
N THR A 43 -3.03 8.62 -4.79
CA THR A 43 -4.27 9.07 -5.44
C THR A 43 -4.21 10.57 -5.73
N LEU A 44 -3.77 11.36 -4.77
CA LEU A 44 -3.64 12.81 -4.93
C LEU A 44 -2.64 13.17 -6.02
N PHE A 45 -1.50 12.48 -6.06
CA PHE A 45 -0.50 12.67 -7.11
C PHE A 45 -1.06 12.36 -8.49
N LEU A 46 -1.74 11.21 -8.62
CA LEU A 46 -2.30 10.78 -9.91
C LEU A 46 -3.42 11.70 -10.40
N ALA A 47 -4.10 12.37 -9.49
CA ALA A 47 -5.12 13.37 -9.84
C ALA A 47 -4.53 14.73 -10.20
N SER A 48 -3.23 14.93 -10.01
CA SER A 48 -2.56 16.20 -10.28
C SER A 48 -2.10 16.32 -11.73
N ASP A 49 -1.82 17.54 -12.16
CA ASP A 49 -1.28 17.79 -13.50
C ASP A 49 0.10 17.15 -13.72
N SER A 50 0.83 16.92 -12.64
CA SER A 50 2.14 16.26 -12.70
C SER A 50 2.06 14.82 -13.19
N ALA A 51 0.90 14.19 -13.13
CA ALA A 51 0.69 12.80 -13.55
C ALA A 51 -0.03 12.68 -14.91
N ASN A 52 -0.10 13.75 -15.68
CA ASN A 52 -0.88 13.78 -16.92
C ASN A 52 -0.47 12.72 -17.96
N ASN A 53 0.77 12.27 -17.91
CA ASN A 53 1.27 11.28 -18.86
C ASN A 53 1.26 9.85 -18.31
N ILE A 54 0.65 9.63 -17.15
CA ILE A 54 0.48 8.30 -16.58
C ILE A 54 -0.92 7.82 -16.96
N VAL A 55 -0.99 6.96 -17.97
CA VAL A 55 -2.26 6.52 -18.56
C VAL A 55 -2.28 5.01 -18.67
N GLY A 56 -3.39 4.41 -18.27
CA GLY A 56 -3.63 2.98 -18.43
C GLY A 56 -2.74 2.09 -17.55
N GLN A 57 -2.20 2.62 -16.47
CA GLN A 57 -1.31 1.87 -15.60
C GLN A 57 -2.02 1.31 -14.37
N VAL A 58 -1.60 0.12 -13.94
CA VAL A 58 -2.00 -0.45 -12.66
C VAL A 58 -0.80 -0.26 -11.72
N ILE A 59 -0.98 0.55 -10.69
CA ILE A 59 0.09 0.86 -9.74
C ILE A 59 -0.24 0.19 -8.41
N ALA A 60 0.60 -0.75 -8.01
CA ALA A 60 0.41 -1.48 -6.76
C ALA A 60 0.96 -0.69 -5.57
N VAL A 61 0.20 -0.68 -4.48
CA VAL A 61 0.63 -0.13 -3.19
C VAL A 61 0.40 -1.23 -2.15
N ASP A 62 1.26 -2.23 -2.15
CA ASP A 62 1.01 -3.49 -1.47
C ASP A 62 2.22 -4.03 -0.69
N GLY A 63 3.20 -3.17 -0.43
CA GLY A 63 4.40 -3.58 0.30
C GLY A 63 5.25 -4.62 -0.42
N GLY A 64 5.05 -4.77 -1.73
CA GLY A 64 5.80 -5.70 -2.56
C GLY A 64 5.15 -7.08 -2.68
N TRP A 65 3.94 -7.26 -2.19
CA TRP A 65 3.27 -8.57 -2.24
C TRP A 65 3.21 -9.14 -3.64
N THR A 66 2.83 -8.36 -4.63
CA THR A 66 2.68 -8.85 -6.01
C THR A 66 4.00 -9.20 -6.68
N LEU A 67 5.14 -8.89 -6.05
CA LEU A 67 6.46 -9.24 -6.55
C LEU A 67 6.92 -10.64 -6.11
N LEU A 68 6.24 -11.25 -5.16
CA LEU A 68 6.66 -12.52 -4.54
C LEU A 68 5.84 -13.71 -4.99
#